data_7a249d249c0944fd9bbd8326e4dc6e0f
#
_entry.id   7a249d249c0944fd9bbd8326e4dc6e0f
#
_cell.length_a   1.000
_cell.length_b   1.000
_cell.length_c   1.000
_cell.angle_alpha   90.00
_cell.angle_beta   90.00
_cell.angle_gamma   90.00
#
_symmetry.space_group_name_H-M   'P 1'
#
loop_
_entity.id
_entity.type
_entity.pdbx_description
1 polymer ?
#
loop_
_entity_poly.entity_id
_entity_poly.type
_entity_poly.pdbx_seq_one_letter_code
_entity_poly.pdbx_strand_id
1 'polypeptide(L)'
;SRIIPFSFKKTGSMVRLSRFYSLSKTMNNLLSIEQLTGDEIRDLLALGHRLKAERGHHERLPLKGQTWALIFSKSSTRTRVSFEVGISELGGRPMFLSVHDIQLGRGEPIKDTARVLGRMIHGAAIRTYGQQEVEEFASFSGIPTINALTDEEHPCQILADLLTIEEIYGPGSWKDMKIAFVGDGDNNMSRSWMWAAKRLGFTLAIGAPTN
;
A
#
# COMPACT_ATOMS: atom_id res chain seq x y z
N SER A 1 8.02 32.97 -18.57
CA SER A 1 6.74 32.24 -18.69
C SER A 1 6.49 31.81 -20.13
N ARG A 2 6.75 30.56 -20.48
CA ARG A 2 6.25 29.97 -21.73
C ARG A 2 5.65 28.63 -21.38
N ILE A 3 4.32 28.56 -21.44
CA ILE A 3 3.52 27.36 -21.39
C ILE A 3 3.62 26.70 -22.75
N ILE A 4 4.11 25.46 -22.83
CA ILE A 4 4.11 24.63 -24.04
C ILE A 4 2.87 23.73 -23.95
N PRO A 5 1.92 23.82 -24.89
CA PRO A 5 0.78 22.92 -24.92
C PRO A 5 1.19 21.57 -25.54
N PHE A 6 1.05 20.49 -24.79
CA PHE A 6 1.17 19.14 -25.34
C PHE A 6 -0.14 18.75 -26.03
N SER A 7 -0.06 18.55 -27.33
CA SER A 7 -1.15 18.06 -28.16
C SER A 7 -1.01 16.54 -28.32
N PHE A 8 -1.97 15.78 -27.80
CA PHE A 8 -2.07 14.34 -28.07
C PHE A 8 -2.82 14.09 -29.38
N LYS A 9 -2.14 13.51 -30.37
CA LYS A 9 -2.78 12.95 -31.56
C LYS A 9 -3.48 11.64 -31.19
N LYS A 10 -4.80 11.58 -31.39
CA LYS A 10 -5.60 10.36 -31.42
C LYS A 10 -5.21 9.52 -32.62
N THR A 11 -4.62 8.35 -32.41
CA THR A 11 -4.65 7.25 -33.39
C THR A 11 -5.42 6.11 -32.75
N GLY A 12 -6.47 5.69 -33.44
CA GLY A 12 -7.45 4.74 -32.93
C GLY A 12 -6.92 3.30 -32.87
N SER A 13 -7.19 2.67 -31.76
CA SER A 13 -7.36 1.23 -31.64
C SER A 13 -8.31 1.00 -30.47
N MET A 14 -9.48 0.49 -30.78
CA MET A 14 -10.52 0.10 -29.83
C MET A 14 -10.06 -1.19 -29.14
N VAL A 15 -9.22 -1.07 -28.10
CA VAL A 15 -8.86 -2.18 -27.23
C VAL A 15 -10.03 -2.40 -26.27
N ARG A 16 -10.62 -3.60 -26.35
CA ARG A 16 -11.75 -4.03 -25.50
C ARG A 16 -11.45 -3.79 -24.03
N LEU A 17 -12.27 -2.92 -23.42
CA LEU A 17 -12.26 -2.54 -21.99
C LEU A 17 -12.66 -3.67 -21.00
N SER A 18 -12.68 -4.93 -21.45
CA SER A 18 -13.16 -6.06 -20.64
C SER A 18 -12.07 -6.77 -19.81
N ARG A 19 -10.82 -6.30 -19.81
CA ARG A 19 -9.70 -6.98 -19.10
C ARG A 19 -9.23 -6.28 -17.83
N PHE A 20 -9.83 -5.18 -17.42
CA PHE A 20 -9.30 -4.29 -16.37
C PHE A 20 -9.93 -4.42 -14.98
N TYR A 21 -10.69 -5.50 -14.70
CA TYR A 21 -11.28 -5.74 -13.37
C TYR A 21 -10.94 -7.11 -12.77
N SER A 22 -9.83 -7.68 -13.16
CA SER A 22 -9.31 -8.86 -12.49
C SER A 22 -7.99 -8.51 -11.78
N LEU A 23 -8.07 -7.72 -10.72
CA LEU A 23 -7.23 -8.01 -9.56
C LEU A 23 -7.49 -9.49 -9.28
N SER A 24 -6.45 -10.31 -9.26
CA SER A 24 -6.60 -11.74 -9.03
C SER A 24 -7.57 -11.92 -7.86
N LYS A 25 -8.56 -12.78 -8.02
CA LYS A 25 -9.70 -12.96 -7.12
C LYS A 25 -9.33 -13.34 -5.68
N THR A 26 -8.07 -13.21 -5.30
CA THR A 26 -7.43 -13.80 -4.11
C THR A 26 -6.75 -12.82 -3.16
N MET A 27 -6.41 -11.58 -3.56
CA MET A 27 -5.74 -10.66 -2.65
C MET A 27 -6.75 -9.87 -1.82
N ASN A 28 -7.03 -10.33 -0.61
CA ASN A 28 -7.88 -9.62 0.34
C ASN A 28 -7.07 -8.69 1.26
N ASN A 29 -5.77 -8.96 1.45
CA ASN A 29 -4.91 -8.26 2.38
C ASN A 29 -3.61 -7.81 1.71
N LEU A 30 -3.00 -6.73 2.21
CA LEU A 30 -1.65 -6.29 1.86
C LEU A 30 -0.79 -6.33 3.13
N LEU A 31 -0.21 -7.46 3.46
CA LEU A 31 0.53 -7.64 4.72
C LEU A 31 2.05 -7.48 4.53
N SER A 32 2.58 -7.89 3.37
CA SER A 32 4.00 -7.79 3.04
C SER A 32 4.21 -7.75 1.51
N ILE A 33 5.36 -7.27 1.06
CA ILE A 33 5.78 -7.44 -0.35
C ILE A 33 6.16 -8.90 -0.61
N GLU A 34 6.65 -9.58 0.41
CA GLU A 34 6.99 -11.01 0.33
C GLU A 34 5.84 -11.87 -0.16
N GLN A 35 4.61 -11.60 0.26
CA GLN A 35 3.44 -12.39 -0.09
C GLN A 35 2.89 -12.10 -1.48
N LEU A 36 3.28 -10.98 -2.10
CA LEU A 36 2.81 -10.60 -3.43
C LEU A 36 3.56 -11.32 -4.53
N THR A 37 2.86 -11.59 -5.62
CA THR A 37 3.47 -11.94 -6.89
C THR A 37 3.91 -10.69 -7.64
N GLY A 38 4.83 -10.85 -8.62
CA GLY A 38 5.22 -9.72 -9.47
C GLY A 38 4.06 -9.15 -10.29
N ASP A 39 3.07 -9.98 -10.66
CA ASP A 39 1.87 -9.52 -11.38
C ASP A 39 0.96 -8.69 -10.49
N GLU A 40 0.73 -9.10 -9.25
CA GLU A 40 -0.04 -8.33 -8.27
C GLU A 40 0.59 -6.97 -7.96
N ILE A 41 1.92 -6.90 -7.86
CA ILE A 41 2.62 -5.61 -7.71
C ILE A 41 2.39 -4.73 -8.93
N ARG A 42 2.51 -5.26 -10.15
CA ARG A 42 2.25 -4.50 -11.39
C ARG A 42 0.80 -4.01 -11.48
N ASP A 43 -0.16 -4.84 -11.10
CA ASP A 43 -1.58 -4.47 -11.09
C ASP A 43 -1.86 -3.35 -10.06
N LEU A 44 -1.22 -3.41 -8.88
CA LEU A 44 -1.32 -2.35 -7.87
C LEU A 44 -0.71 -1.03 -8.36
N LEU A 45 0.45 -1.06 -9.03
CA LEU A 45 1.06 0.14 -9.62
C LEU A 45 0.17 0.74 -10.72
N ALA A 46 -0.35 -0.09 -11.62
CA ALA A 46 -1.27 0.37 -12.67
C ALA A 46 -2.56 0.99 -12.09
N LEU A 47 -3.11 0.39 -11.00
CA LEU A 47 -4.24 0.95 -10.28
C LEU A 47 -3.87 2.28 -9.62
N GLY A 48 -2.69 2.38 -9.00
CA GLY A 48 -2.18 3.59 -8.38
C GLY A 48 -2.06 4.75 -9.36
N HIS A 49 -1.45 4.52 -10.53
CA HIS A 49 -1.37 5.53 -11.61
C HIS A 49 -2.75 6.04 -12.02
N ARG A 50 -3.71 5.14 -12.21
CA ARG A 50 -5.07 5.52 -12.59
C ARG A 50 -5.75 6.35 -11.51
N LEU A 51 -5.75 5.88 -10.26
CA LEU A 51 -6.40 6.61 -9.15
C LEU A 51 -5.74 7.98 -8.92
N LYS A 52 -4.41 8.07 -9.07
CA LYS A 52 -3.70 9.34 -8.95
C LYS A 52 -4.06 10.30 -10.08
N ALA A 53 -4.24 9.82 -11.31
CA ALA A 53 -4.67 10.64 -12.44
C ALA A 53 -6.13 11.15 -12.28
N GLU A 54 -6.99 10.38 -11.61
CA GLU A 54 -8.39 10.75 -11.32
C GLU A 54 -8.53 11.62 -10.06
N ARG A 55 -7.44 11.94 -9.37
CA ARG A 55 -7.49 12.65 -8.08
C ARG A 55 -8.24 13.98 -8.19
N GLY A 56 -9.18 14.19 -7.26
CA GLY A 56 -10.05 15.37 -7.22
C GLY A 56 -11.30 15.28 -8.12
N HIS A 57 -11.39 14.25 -8.99
CA HIS A 57 -12.55 14.02 -9.88
C HIS A 57 -12.77 12.54 -10.18
N HIS A 58 -12.63 11.71 -9.13
CA HIS A 58 -12.88 10.28 -9.25
C HIS A 58 -14.28 9.99 -9.79
N GLU A 59 -14.37 9.30 -10.92
CA GLU A 59 -15.66 8.87 -11.50
C GLU A 59 -16.34 7.80 -10.64
N ARG A 60 -15.56 7.03 -9.90
CA ARG A 60 -16.05 5.96 -9.03
C ARG A 60 -15.53 6.15 -7.61
N LEU A 61 -16.40 5.91 -6.65
CA LEU A 61 -16.09 5.96 -5.22
C LEU A 61 -16.16 4.54 -4.64
N PRO A 62 -15.09 3.73 -4.82
CA PRO A 62 -15.10 2.30 -4.46
C PRO A 62 -15.30 2.05 -2.97
N LEU A 63 -14.99 3.04 -2.12
CA LEU A 63 -15.16 2.93 -0.66
C LEU A 63 -16.43 3.61 -0.15
N LYS A 64 -17.37 4.00 -1.05
CA LYS A 64 -18.61 4.67 -0.66
C LYS A 64 -19.40 3.83 0.35
N GLY A 65 -19.72 4.45 1.50
CA GLY A 65 -20.45 3.81 2.58
C GLY A 65 -19.60 2.93 3.49
N GLN A 66 -18.30 2.78 3.22
CA GLN A 66 -17.39 2.00 4.04
C GLN A 66 -16.72 2.85 5.13
N THR A 67 -16.42 2.22 6.26
CA THR A 67 -15.59 2.78 7.33
C THR A 67 -14.31 1.95 7.43
N TRP A 68 -13.16 2.62 7.41
CA TRP A 68 -11.84 2.00 7.51
C TRP A 68 -11.14 2.49 8.77
N ALA A 69 -10.67 1.55 9.60
CA ALA A 69 -9.90 1.88 10.78
C ALA A 69 -8.42 2.10 10.44
N LEU A 70 -7.84 3.14 11.03
CA LEU A 70 -6.41 3.42 11.03
C LEU A 70 -5.90 3.14 12.44
N ILE A 71 -5.32 1.96 12.67
CA ILE A 71 -4.90 1.47 13.99
C ILE A 71 -3.40 1.69 14.13
N PHE A 72 -2.99 2.65 14.94
CA PHE A 72 -1.59 3.07 15.02
C PHE A 72 -1.04 2.94 16.43
N SER A 73 -0.03 2.06 16.58
CA SER A 73 0.80 1.93 17.77
C SER A 73 2.04 2.84 17.74
N LYS A 74 2.44 3.26 16.52
CA LYS A 74 3.55 4.19 16.28
C LYS A 74 3.01 5.49 15.68
N SER A 75 3.45 6.63 16.20
CA SER A 75 3.09 7.93 15.62
C SER A 75 3.58 8.05 14.16
N SER A 76 2.78 8.67 13.31
CA SER A 76 3.16 8.98 11.94
C SER A 76 2.23 10.02 11.34
N THR A 77 2.78 11.15 10.96
CA THR A 77 2.01 12.21 10.28
C THR A 77 1.72 11.82 8.83
N ARG A 78 2.75 11.47 8.06
CA ARG A 78 2.61 11.17 6.62
C ARG A 78 1.70 9.99 6.34
N THR A 79 1.93 8.87 7.01
CA THR A 79 1.10 7.65 6.83
C THR A 79 -0.35 7.91 7.22
N ARG A 80 -0.58 8.59 8.35
CA ARG A 80 -1.93 8.94 8.80
C ARG A 80 -2.65 9.80 7.76
N VAL A 81 -2.05 10.93 7.39
CA VAL A 81 -2.67 11.88 6.45
C VAL A 81 -2.93 11.21 5.09
N SER A 82 -2.00 10.42 4.55
CA SER A 82 -2.19 9.76 3.27
C SER A 82 -3.36 8.77 3.27
N PHE A 83 -3.51 7.98 4.33
CA PHE A 83 -4.66 7.07 4.45
C PHE A 83 -5.97 7.82 4.70
N GLU A 84 -5.98 8.83 5.58
CA GLU A 84 -7.20 9.62 5.84
C GLU A 84 -7.70 10.30 4.56
N VAL A 85 -6.81 10.95 3.83
CA VAL A 85 -7.15 11.63 2.57
C VAL A 85 -7.55 10.62 1.49
N GLY A 86 -6.76 9.57 1.27
CA GLY A 86 -7.04 8.58 0.22
C GLY A 86 -8.36 7.85 0.43
N ILE A 87 -8.68 7.43 1.67
CA ILE A 87 -9.96 6.80 1.98
C ILE A 87 -11.12 7.78 1.73
N SER A 88 -10.96 9.05 2.13
CA SER A 88 -12.00 10.08 1.95
C SER A 88 -12.21 10.41 0.48
N GLU A 89 -11.15 10.58 -0.32
CA GLU A 89 -11.23 10.84 -1.75
C GLU A 89 -11.90 9.69 -2.52
N LEU A 90 -11.74 8.45 -2.04
CA LEU A 90 -12.40 7.26 -2.60
C LEU A 90 -13.83 7.03 -2.05
N GLY A 91 -14.37 7.98 -1.27
CA GLY A 91 -15.75 7.97 -0.75
C GLY A 91 -15.95 7.22 0.55
N GLY A 92 -14.90 6.72 1.18
CA GLY A 92 -14.93 6.06 2.48
C GLY A 92 -14.84 7.03 3.65
N ARG A 93 -14.99 6.50 4.85
CA ARG A 93 -14.81 7.23 6.11
C ARG A 93 -13.62 6.65 6.87
N PRO A 94 -12.51 7.37 7.02
CA PRO A 94 -11.41 6.96 7.88
C PRO A 94 -11.80 7.13 9.35
N MET A 95 -11.36 6.19 10.19
CA MET A 95 -11.52 6.23 11.64
C MET A 95 -10.15 5.99 12.27
N PHE A 96 -9.56 7.03 12.84
CA PHE A 96 -8.28 6.89 13.53
C PHE A 96 -8.48 6.31 14.92
N LEU A 97 -7.72 5.25 15.21
CA LEU A 97 -7.71 4.56 16.50
C LEU A 97 -6.26 4.51 17.02
N SER A 98 -5.97 5.36 17.99
CA SER A 98 -4.70 5.27 18.71
C SER A 98 -4.76 4.11 19.71
N VAL A 99 -3.68 3.34 19.83
CA VAL A 99 -3.62 2.31 20.88
C VAL A 99 -3.73 2.86 22.30
N HIS A 100 -3.49 4.16 22.48
CA HIS A 100 -3.74 4.83 23.76
C HIS A 100 -5.24 4.99 24.07
N ASP A 101 -6.08 4.99 23.03
CA ASP A 101 -7.52 5.21 23.13
C ASP A 101 -8.32 3.89 23.07
N ILE A 102 -7.67 2.79 22.68
CA ILE A 102 -8.29 1.48 22.56
C ILE A 102 -7.62 0.47 23.50
N GLN A 103 -8.30 -0.63 23.80
CA GLN A 103 -7.78 -1.69 24.69
C GLN A 103 -6.70 -2.57 24.06
N LEU A 104 -6.35 -2.36 22.80
CA LEU A 104 -5.36 -3.13 22.06
C LEU A 104 -4.00 -3.00 22.75
N GLY A 105 -3.43 -4.11 23.20
CA GLY A 105 -2.15 -4.13 23.93
C GLY A 105 -2.25 -3.83 25.45
N ARG A 106 -3.45 -3.58 25.98
CA ARG A 106 -3.69 -3.42 27.44
C ARG A 106 -4.32 -4.66 28.08
N GLY A 107 -3.98 -5.84 27.58
CA GLY A 107 -4.47 -7.12 28.09
C GLY A 107 -5.56 -7.78 27.24
N GLU A 108 -6.13 -7.10 26.27
CA GLU A 108 -7.02 -7.71 25.28
C GLU A 108 -6.21 -8.35 24.15
N PRO A 109 -6.42 -9.64 23.85
CA PRO A 109 -5.77 -10.30 22.72
C PRO A 109 -6.15 -9.66 21.39
N ILE A 110 -5.19 -9.55 20.47
CA ILE A 110 -5.41 -8.97 19.12
C ILE A 110 -6.57 -9.65 18.39
N LYS A 111 -6.66 -10.98 18.49
CA LYS A 111 -7.73 -11.78 17.88
C LYS A 111 -9.13 -11.39 18.34
N ASP A 112 -9.30 -10.93 19.58
CA ASP A 112 -10.62 -10.58 20.12
C ASP A 112 -11.02 -9.18 19.62
N THR A 113 -10.11 -8.21 19.67
CA THR A 113 -10.28 -6.90 19.02
C THR A 113 -10.56 -7.06 17.52
N ALA A 114 -9.83 -7.94 16.83
CA ALA A 114 -10.02 -8.20 15.40
C ALA A 114 -11.44 -8.72 15.09
N ARG A 115 -11.93 -9.68 15.87
CA ARG A 115 -13.30 -10.24 15.72
C ARG A 115 -14.37 -9.17 15.92
N VAL A 116 -14.20 -8.31 16.93
CA VAL A 116 -15.15 -7.22 17.24
C VAL A 116 -15.14 -6.19 16.11
N LEU A 117 -13.97 -5.67 15.74
CA LEU A 117 -13.85 -4.67 14.68
C LEU A 117 -14.31 -5.21 13.33
N GLY A 118 -14.03 -6.48 13.01
CA GLY A 118 -14.47 -7.12 11.77
C GLY A 118 -16.00 -7.19 11.61
N ARG A 119 -16.78 -6.97 12.69
CA ARG A 119 -18.25 -6.85 12.64
C ARG A 119 -18.75 -5.44 12.49
N MET A 120 -17.88 -4.42 12.66
CA MET A 120 -18.26 -3.02 12.73
C MET A 120 -17.73 -2.19 11.57
N ILE A 121 -16.56 -2.55 11.02
CA ILE A 121 -15.86 -1.80 9.98
C ILE A 121 -15.62 -2.64 8.73
N HIS A 122 -15.16 -2.02 7.67
CA HIS A 122 -15.04 -2.63 6.34
C HIS A 122 -13.60 -2.91 5.92
N GLY A 123 -12.63 -2.38 6.65
CA GLY A 123 -11.21 -2.62 6.43
C GLY A 123 -10.35 -1.93 7.48
N ALA A 124 -9.09 -2.30 7.57
CA ALA A 124 -8.14 -1.73 8.51
C ALA A 124 -6.77 -1.48 7.87
N ALA A 125 -6.13 -0.37 8.23
CA ALA A 125 -4.72 -0.12 8.01
C ALA A 125 -4.01 -0.05 9.36
N ILE A 126 -3.00 -0.92 9.57
CA ILE A 126 -2.38 -1.14 10.87
C ILE A 126 -0.91 -0.74 10.79
N ARG A 127 -0.49 0.14 11.69
CA ARG A 127 0.89 0.54 11.88
C ARG A 127 1.32 0.19 13.30
N THR A 128 2.18 -0.81 13.42
CA THR A 128 2.57 -1.39 14.70
C THR A 128 4.04 -1.82 14.71
N TYR A 129 4.45 -2.57 15.72
CA TYR A 129 5.80 -3.12 15.84
C TYR A 129 5.90 -4.49 15.18
N GLY A 130 5.14 -5.47 15.66
CA GLY A 130 5.24 -6.85 15.23
C GLY A 130 4.46 -7.15 13.95
N GLN A 131 5.09 -7.83 13.00
CA GLN A 131 4.42 -8.34 11.80
C GLN A 131 3.29 -9.31 12.17
N GLN A 132 3.53 -10.15 13.17
CA GLN A 132 2.55 -11.11 13.66
C GLN A 132 1.25 -10.47 14.15
N GLU A 133 1.32 -9.24 14.70
CA GLU A 133 0.13 -8.51 15.15
C GLU A 133 -0.81 -8.18 13.98
N VAL A 134 -0.24 -7.78 12.84
CA VAL A 134 -1.01 -7.48 11.62
C VAL A 134 -1.57 -8.76 11.00
N GLU A 135 -0.78 -9.83 10.99
CA GLU A 135 -1.18 -11.14 10.46
C GLU A 135 -2.28 -11.78 11.32
N GLU A 136 -2.16 -11.71 12.64
CA GLU A 136 -3.20 -12.18 13.56
C GLU A 136 -4.49 -11.39 13.38
N PHE A 137 -4.42 -10.06 13.30
CA PHE A 137 -5.59 -9.23 13.02
C PHE A 137 -6.26 -9.62 11.70
N ALA A 138 -5.50 -9.73 10.62
CA ALA A 138 -6.01 -10.13 9.31
C ALA A 138 -6.71 -11.50 9.35
N SER A 139 -6.13 -12.45 10.07
CA SER A 139 -6.65 -13.82 10.18
C SER A 139 -7.99 -13.90 10.90
N PHE A 140 -8.21 -13.04 11.90
CA PHE A 140 -9.40 -13.12 12.76
C PHE A 140 -10.47 -12.07 12.46
N SER A 141 -10.13 -10.97 11.78
CA SER A 141 -11.07 -9.90 11.50
C SER A 141 -12.07 -10.21 10.38
N GLY A 142 -11.65 -11.01 9.40
CA GLY A 142 -12.45 -11.30 8.19
C GLY A 142 -12.64 -10.11 7.24
N ILE A 143 -11.93 -8.99 7.47
CA ILE A 143 -11.97 -7.79 6.64
C ILE A 143 -10.61 -7.51 6.00
N PRO A 144 -10.56 -6.81 4.86
CA PRO A 144 -9.31 -6.37 4.24
C PRO A 144 -8.40 -5.64 5.23
N THR A 145 -7.15 -6.10 5.31
CA THR A 145 -6.15 -5.55 6.22
C THR A 145 -4.90 -5.13 5.47
N ILE A 146 -4.42 -3.91 5.75
CA ILE A 146 -3.24 -3.32 5.14
C ILE A 146 -2.17 -3.12 6.22
N ASN A 147 -0.97 -3.65 5.99
CA ASN A 147 0.21 -3.31 6.75
C ASN A 147 0.67 -1.89 6.37
N ALA A 148 0.40 -0.92 7.22
CA ALA A 148 0.84 0.46 7.03
C ALA A 148 2.29 0.71 7.51
N LEU A 149 2.86 -0.18 8.27
CA LEU A 149 4.26 -0.39 8.66
C LEU A 149 4.36 -1.35 9.85
N THR A 150 5.31 -2.26 9.78
CA THR A 150 5.84 -3.01 10.93
C THR A 150 7.37 -2.87 10.98
N ASP A 151 8.01 -3.46 11.99
CA ASP A 151 9.48 -3.54 12.05
C ASP A 151 10.07 -4.52 11.02
N GLU A 152 9.22 -5.38 10.45
CA GLU A 152 9.62 -6.34 9.41
C GLU A 152 9.54 -5.73 8.01
N GLU A 153 8.41 -5.08 7.67
CA GLU A 153 8.16 -4.57 6.33
C GLU A 153 7.32 -3.28 6.30
N HIS A 154 7.49 -2.52 5.21
CA HIS A 154 6.65 -1.37 4.88
C HIS A 154 6.15 -1.43 3.43
N PRO A 155 5.20 -2.32 3.11
CA PRO A 155 4.77 -2.58 1.73
C PRO A 155 4.24 -1.33 1.03
N CYS A 156 3.48 -0.49 1.74
CA CYS A 156 2.94 0.75 1.18
C CYS A 156 4.02 1.72 0.71
N GLN A 157 5.15 1.81 1.42
CA GLN A 157 6.26 2.69 1.02
C GLN A 157 6.92 2.19 -0.25
N ILE A 158 7.19 0.90 -0.35
CA ILE A 158 7.82 0.31 -1.55
C ILE A 158 6.95 0.49 -2.78
N LEU A 159 5.63 0.28 -2.66
CA LEU A 159 4.71 0.52 -3.76
C LEU A 159 4.68 2.01 -4.18
N ALA A 160 4.77 2.93 -3.21
CA ALA A 160 4.85 4.36 -3.49
C ALA A 160 6.17 4.75 -4.18
N ASP A 161 7.30 4.18 -3.74
CA ASP A 161 8.62 4.43 -4.32
C ASP A 161 8.69 3.88 -5.76
N LEU A 162 8.19 2.68 -6.01
CA LEU A 162 8.09 2.09 -7.35
C LEU A 162 7.18 2.92 -8.26
N LEU A 163 6.04 3.38 -7.75
CA LEU A 163 5.14 4.27 -8.49
C LEU A 163 5.84 5.57 -8.87
N THR A 164 6.61 6.16 -7.95
CA THR A 164 7.39 7.38 -8.19
C THR A 164 8.46 7.18 -9.26
N ILE A 165 9.14 6.02 -9.26
CA ILE A 165 10.09 5.65 -10.32
C ILE A 165 9.37 5.58 -11.67
N GLU A 166 8.21 4.94 -11.73
CA GLU A 166 7.44 4.85 -12.97
C GLU A 166 6.89 6.20 -13.45
N GLU A 167 6.58 7.12 -12.56
CA GLU A 167 6.17 8.50 -12.93
C GLU A 167 7.27 9.29 -13.61
N ILE A 168 8.52 9.06 -13.22
CA ILE A 168 9.67 9.79 -13.76
C ILE A 168 10.20 9.12 -15.03
N TYR A 169 10.28 7.80 -15.06
CA TYR A 169 10.99 7.05 -16.08
C TYR A 169 10.08 6.19 -16.96
N GLY A 170 8.79 6.11 -16.66
CA GLY A 170 7.79 5.34 -17.38
C GLY A 170 7.46 3.98 -16.73
N PRO A 171 6.28 3.40 -17.05
CA PRO A 171 5.82 2.14 -16.49
C PRO A 171 6.80 0.99 -16.71
N GLY A 172 7.12 0.25 -15.66
CA GLY A 172 8.03 -0.90 -15.70
C GLY A 172 9.50 -0.56 -15.86
N SER A 173 9.89 0.72 -15.82
CA SER A 173 11.27 1.21 -15.98
C SER A 173 12.26 0.63 -14.96
N TRP A 174 11.78 0.26 -13.79
CA TRP A 174 12.61 -0.38 -12.75
C TRP A 174 13.27 -1.68 -13.19
N LYS A 175 12.78 -2.35 -14.23
CA LYS A 175 13.34 -3.62 -14.75
C LYS A 175 14.79 -3.48 -15.18
N ASP A 176 15.12 -2.36 -15.84
CA ASP A 176 16.44 -2.11 -16.40
C ASP A 176 17.32 -1.25 -15.48
N MET A 177 16.81 -0.93 -14.29
CA MET A 177 17.53 -0.10 -13.31
C MET A 177 18.33 -0.96 -12.33
N LYS A 178 19.43 -0.37 -11.87
CA LYS A 178 20.12 -0.78 -10.66
C LYS A 178 19.73 0.19 -9.56
N ILE A 179 18.92 -0.28 -8.61
CA ILE A 179 18.48 0.50 -7.46
C ILE A 179 19.49 0.31 -6.33
N ALA A 180 19.87 1.38 -5.67
CA ALA A 180 20.76 1.34 -4.51
C ALA A 180 20.01 1.80 -3.25
N PHE A 181 20.05 0.98 -2.21
CA PHE A 181 19.66 1.36 -0.86
C PHE A 181 20.93 1.62 -0.04
N VAL A 182 21.04 2.82 0.55
CA VAL A 182 22.21 3.21 1.34
C VAL A 182 21.74 3.62 2.73
N GLY A 183 22.27 2.96 3.74
CA GLY A 183 21.94 3.22 5.15
C GLY A 183 22.00 1.96 5.99
N ASP A 184 21.17 1.90 7.05
CA ASP A 184 21.03 0.71 7.86
C ASP A 184 20.43 -0.44 7.03
N GLY A 185 21.23 -1.47 6.78
CA GLY A 185 20.85 -2.64 5.97
C GLY A 185 19.92 -3.61 6.69
N ASP A 186 19.73 -3.49 8.00
CA ASP A 186 18.89 -4.37 8.81
C ASP A 186 17.64 -3.63 9.34
N ASN A 187 16.77 -3.20 8.43
CA ASN A 187 15.52 -2.56 8.78
C ASN A 187 14.37 -2.98 7.82
N ASN A 188 13.16 -2.55 8.13
CA ASN A 188 11.96 -2.86 7.34
C ASN A 188 12.06 -2.39 5.89
N MET A 189 12.69 -1.24 5.63
CA MET A 189 12.80 -0.70 4.27
C MET A 189 13.76 -1.52 3.40
N SER A 190 14.93 -1.88 3.92
CA SER A 190 15.89 -2.73 3.19
C SER A 190 15.28 -4.11 2.88
N ARG A 191 14.58 -4.71 3.84
CA ARG A 191 13.86 -5.99 3.65
C ARG A 191 12.78 -5.88 2.60
N SER A 192 11.94 -4.86 2.66
CA SER A 192 10.88 -4.66 1.67
C SER A 192 11.43 -4.39 0.27
N TRP A 193 12.56 -3.68 0.13
CA TRP A 193 13.26 -3.52 -1.15
C TRP A 193 13.85 -4.83 -1.67
N MET A 194 14.41 -5.68 -0.81
CA MET A 194 14.89 -7.01 -1.20
C MET A 194 13.76 -7.89 -1.74
N TRP A 195 12.61 -7.89 -1.10
CA TRP A 195 11.43 -8.61 -1.58
C TRP A 195 10.92 -8.06 -2.91
N ALA A 196 10.85 -6.74 -3.07
CA ALA A 196 10.47 -6.12 -4.33
C ALA A 196 11.42 -6.51 -5.46
N ALA A 197 12.73 -6.44 -5.23
CA ALA A 197 13.73 -6.86 -6.21
C ALA A 197 13.56 -8.33 -6.61
N LYS A 198 13.33 -9.22 -5.64
CA LYS A 198 13.08 -10.64 -5.88
C LYS A 198 11.80 -10.88 -6.69
N ARG A 199 10.71 -10.15 -6.40
CA ARG A 199 9.40 -10.33 -7.06
C ARG A 199 9.35 -9.72 -8.46
N LEU A 200 10.06 -8.63 -8.68
CA LEU A 200 10.04 -7.88 -9.93
C LEU A 200 11.26 -8.14 -10.83
N GLY A 201 12.32 -8.74 -10.30
CA GLY A 201 13.50 -9.15 -11.05
C GLY A 201 14.50 -8.04 -11.37
N PHE A 202 14.48 -6.91 -10.68
CA PHE A 202 15.49 -5.85 -10.85
C PHE A 202 16.70 -6.04 -9.95
N THR A 203 17.80 -5.34 -10.27
CA THR A 203 19.02 -5.39 -9.47
C THR A 203 18.95 -4.41 -8.30
N LEU A 204 19.13 -4.91 -7.07
CA LEU A 204 19.25 -4.10 -5.86
C LEU A 204 20.68 -4.20 -5.31
N ALA A 205 21.29 -3.07 -5.01
CA ALA A 205 22.52 -2.98 -4.27
C ALA A 205 22.25 -2.37 -2.87
N ILE A 206 22.79 -2.97 -1.82
CA ILE A 206 22.66 -2.47 -0.44
C ILE A 206 24.04 -2.04 0.05
N GLY A 207 24.18 -0.75 0.36
CA GLY A 207 25.35 -0.17 1.01
C GLY A 207 25.04 0.10 2.48
N ALA A 208 25.54 -0.74 3.37
CA ALA A 208 25.39 -0.59 4.81
C ALA A 208 26.74 -0.49 5.50
N PRO A 209 26.85 0.18 6.69
CA PRO A 209 28.03 0.14 7.52
C PRO A 209 28.38 -1.31 7.89
N THR A 210 29.66 -1.61 7.97
CA THR A 210 30.15 -2.85 8.60
C THR A 210 30.12 -2.62 10.12
N ASN A 211 29.26 -3.36 10.82
CA ASN A 211 29.29 -3.40 12.29
C ASN A 211 30.40 -4.30 12.78
#